data_bdd3910124fd93938792c7bf651db1db
#
_entry.id   bdd3910124fd93938792c7bf651db1db
#
_cell.length_a   1.000
_cell.length_b   1.000
_cell.length_c   1.000
_cell.angle_alpha   90.00
_cell.angle_beta   90.00
_cell.angle_gamma   90.00
#
_symmetry.space_group_name_H-M   'P 1'
#
loop_
_entity.id
_entity.type
_entity.pdbx_description
1 polymer ?
#
loop_
_entity_poly.entity_id
_entity_poly.type
_entity_poly.pdbx_seq_one_letter_code
_entity_poly.pdbx_strand_id
1 'polypeptide(L)'
;MSSMRKKGMNKTTIKNYAIWARNELIERVTRKAFEYEVKKDIKSDDNMDVINGKVLTEDERKQRKGLIKAVDDKGFDQVIEEVAYTWFNRFIALRFMEVNNYLPKRVRIFTNENNEFKPQILDEAMNIGLEGLSKEDIYNLLQSNNRQELYKQLLIATCNDMGNYLPGMFTRIGYKELLFPDNLLNNDSVVARLISDIEEDSFNVQKEGQIE
;
A
#
# COMPACT_ATOMS: atom_id res chain seq x y z
N MET A 1 -21.15 -36.48 -15.63
CA MET A 1 -20.93 -35.11 -16.12
C MET A 1 -21.31 -34.13 -15.01
N SER A 2 -20.35 -33.72 -14.24
CA SER A 2 -20.56 -32.75 -13.15
C SER A 2 -20.57 -31.35 -13.74
N SER A 3 -21.72 -30.70 -13.67
CA SER A 3 -21.89 -29.29 -14.03
C SER A 3 -21.04 -28.42 -13.08
N MET A 4 -19.87 -27.96 -13.52
CA MET A 4 -19.17 -26.88 -12.87
C MET A 4 -20.04 -25.63 -12.93
N ARG A 5 -20.80 -25.36 -11.86
CA ARG A 5 -21.42 -24.06 -11.67
C ARG A 5 -20.31 -23.02 -11.66
N LYS A 6 -20.28 -22.11 -12.65
CA LYS A 6 -19.50 -20.87 -12.59
C LYS A 6 -19.86 -20.18 -11.29
N LYS A 7 -18.93 -20.18 -10.33
CA LYS A 7 -19.08 -19.43 -9.08
C LYS A 7 -18.86 -17.97 -9.45
N GLY A 8 -19.93 -17.24 -9.68
CA GLY A 8 -19.86 -15.80 -9.99
C GLY A 8 -19.21 -15.07 -8.83
N MET A 9 -18.58 -13.93 -9.15
CA MET A 9 -17.96 -13.01 -8.19
C MET A 9 -18.84 -12.84 -6.94
N ASN A 10 -18.30 -13.18 -5.76
CA ASN A 10 -19.04 -13.05 -4.52
C ASN A 10 -19.10 -11.59 -4.06
N LYS A 11 -20.07 -10.84 -4.59
CA LYS A 11 -20.25 -9.40 -4.32
C LYS A 11 -20.34 -9.10 -2.82
N THR A 12 -20.91 -10.00 -2.03
CA THR A 12 -21.05 -9.84 -0.58
C THR A 12 -19.69 -9.90 0.10
N THR A 13 -18.83 -10.85 -0.27
CA THR A 13 -17.47 -10.97 0.28
C THR A 13 -16.64 -9.74 -0.04
N ILE A 14 -16.68 -9.29 -1.30
CA ILE A 14 -15.96 -8.08 -1.72
C ILE A 14 -16.44 -6.85 -0.95
N LYS A 15 -17.77 -6.68 -0.80
CA LYS A 15 -18.35 -5.58 -0.03
C LYS A 15 -17.89 -5.62 1.44
N ASN A 16 -17.95 -6.78 2.07
CA ASN A 16 -17.55 -6.94 3.47
C ASN A 16 -16.06 -6.64 3.66
N TYR A 17 -15.22 -7.15 2.76
CA TYR A 17 -13.79 -6.83 2.76
C TYR A 17 -13.57 -5.32 2.60
N ALA A 18 -14.22 -4.67 1.64
CA ALA A 18 -14.02 -3.24 1.38
C ALA A 18 -14.40 -2.37 2.59
N ILE A 19 -15.52 -2.70 3.28
CA ILE A 19 -15.94 -2.00 4.50
C ILE A 19 -14.91 -2.20 5.61
N TRP A 20 -14.48 -3.43 5.85
CA TRP A 20 -13.50 -3.74 6.88
C TRP A 20 -12.14 -3.08 6.57
N ALA A 21 -11.63 -3.24 5.36
CA ALA A 21 -10.33 -2.71 4.95
C ALA A 21 -10.27 -1.18 5.02
N ARG A 22 -11.39 -0.50 4.68
CA ARG A 22 -11.48 0.96 4.84
C ARG A 22 -11.32 1.36 6.31
N ASN A 23 -12.03 0.71 7.23
CA ASN A 23 -11.96 1.04 8.64
C ASN A 23 -10.57 0.74 9.22
N GLU A 24 -10.00 -0.40 8.86
CA GLU A 24 -8.65 -0.80 9.27
C GLU A 24 -7.58 0.20 8.76
N LEU A 25 -7.68 0.64 7.51
CA LEU A 25 -6.76 1.62 6.96
C LEU A 25 -6.91 2.99 7.63
N ILE A 26 -8.13 3.45 7.91
CA ILE A 26 -8.36 4.69 8.65
C ILE A 26 -7.68 4.61 10.04
N GLU A 27 -7.84 3.50 10.75
CA GLU A 27 -7.22 3.30 12.06
C GLU A 27 -5.67 3.33 11.97
N ARG A 28 -5.09 2.59 11.01
CA ARG A 28 -3.63 2.52 10.83
C ARG A 28 -3.04 3.86 10.41
N VAL A 29 -3.67 4.55 9.48
CA VAL A 29 -3.26 5.89 9.00
C VAL A 29 -3.36 6.92 10.13
N THR A 30 -4.43 6.86 10.95
CA THR A 30 -4.60 7.71 12.13
C THR A 30 -3.47 7.49 13.13
N ARG A 31 -3.17 6.24 13.44
CA ARG A 31 -2.07 5.88 14.35
C ARG A 31 -0.74 6.41 13.83
N LYS A 32 -0.51 6.28 12.52
CA LYS A 32 0.69 6.79 11.87
C LYS A 32 0.80 8.31 11.95
N ALA A 33 -0.29 9.05 11.76
CA ALA A 33 -0.31 10.50 11.94
C ALA A 33 0.04 10.89 13.39
N PHE A 34 -0.46 10.15 14.38
CA PHE A 34 -0.11 10.38 15.80
C PHE A 34 1.37 10.08 16.11
N GLU A 35 1.97 9.08 15.46
CA GLU A 35 3.41 8.81 15.59
C GLU A 35 4.26 10.00 15.11
N TYR A 36 3.78 10.76 14.14
CA TYR A 36 4.40 12.00 13.66
C TYR A 36 3.88 13.26 14.37
N GLU A 37 3.23 13.12 15.54
CA GLU A 37 2.70 14.23 16.35
C GLU A 37 1.73 15.13 15.56
N VAL A 38 0.98 14.59 14.61
CA VAL A 38 -0.10 15.27 13.91
C VAL A 38 -1.42 14.71 14.44
N LYS A 39 -2.18 15.53 15.17
CA LYS A 39 -3.36 15.12 15.94
C LYS A 39 -4.55 15.99 15.58
N LYS A 40 -5.75 15.43 15.78
CA LYS A 40 -7.00 16.17 15.62
C LYS A 40 -7.10 17.30 16.65
N ASP A 41 -7.59 18.46 16.21
CA ASP A 41 -7.86 19.64 17.07
C ASP A 41 -6.63 20.17 17.85
N ILE A 42 -5.42 19.76 17.48
CA ILE A 42 -4.17 20.22 18.07
C ILE A 42 -3.29 20.81 16.98
N LYS A 43 -2.91 22.08 17.14
CA LYS A 43 -1.97 22.70 16.23
C LYS A 43 -0.60 22.04 16.35
N SER A 44 -0.15 21.42 15.26
CA SER A 44 1.15 20.75 15.21
C SER A 44 2.28 21.76 14.98
N ASP A 45 3.40 21.60 15.68
CA ASP A 45 4.62 22.35 15.39
C ASP A 45 5.28 21.76 14.13
N ASP A 46 5.46 22.58 13.11
CA ASP A 46 6.02 22.17 11.81
C ASP A 46 7.55 22.13 11.76
N ASN A 47 8.23 22.65 12.82
CA ASN A 47 9.68 22.76 12.89
C ASN A 47 10.37 21.68 13.76
N MET A 48 9.65 20.60 14.10
CA MET A 48 10.22 19.52 14.89
C MET A 48 11.17 18.65 14.05
N ASP A 49 12.42 18.54 14.49
CA ASP A 49 13.44 17.67 13.91
C ASP A 49 13.50 16.29 14.58
N VAL A 50 12.96 16.18 15.79
CA VAL A 50 12.95 14.95 16.59
C VAL A 50 11.52 14.68 17.07
N ILE A 51 11.03 13.49 16.83
CA ILE A 51 9.71 13.04 17.27
C ILE A 51 9.85 11.68 17.96
N ASN A 52 9.33 11.54 19.16
CA ASN A 52 9.39 10.29 19.94
C ASN A 52 10.82 9.71 20.03
N GLY A 53 11.84 10.58 20.11
CA GLY A 53 13.24 10.19 20.18
C GLY A 53 13.89 9.81 18.84
N LYS A 54 13.13 9.81 17.74
CA LYS A 54 13.63 9.59 16.38
C LYS A 54 13.95 10.92 15.71
N VAL A 55 15.18 11.05 15.20
CA VAL A 55 15.55 12.16 14.31
C VAL A 55 14.91 11.93 12.96
N LEU A 56 14.14 12.90 12.48
CA LEU A 56 13.49 12.83 11.16
C LEU A 56 14.51 13.06 10.05
N THR A 57 14.41 12.28 8.98
CA THR A 57 15.14 12.55 7.75
C THR A 57 14.64 13.85 7.10
N GLU A 58 15.37 14.38 6.14
CA GLU A 58 14.96 15.57 5.39
C GLU A 58 13.63 15.35 4.66
N ASP A 59 13.47 14.17 4.04
CA ASP A 59 12.23 13.78 3.36
C ASP A 59 11.05 13.63 4.35
N GLU A 60 11.25 13.00 5.51
CA GLU A 60 10.21 12.90 6.54
C GLU A 60 9.78 14.28 7.04
N ARG A 61 10.71 15.21 7.27
CA ARG A 61 10.38 16.60 7.65
C ARG A 61 9.54 17.29 6.59
N LYS A 62 9.93 17.17 5.32
CA LYS A 62 9.19 17.76 4.19
C LYS A 62 7.80 17.15 4.05
N GLN A 63 7.69 15.84 4.16
CA GLN A 63 6.42 15.11 4.10
C GLN A 63 5.52 15.50 5.27
N ARG A 64 6.07 15.62 6.49
CA ARG A 64 5.34 16.05 7.68
C ARG A 64 4.81 17.48 7.55
N LYS A 65 5.60 18.43 7.07
CA LYS A 65 5.13 19.79 6.78
C LYS A 65 3.97 19.78 5.77
N GLY A 66 4.06 18.94 4.75
CA GLY A 66 2.97 18.75 3.78
C GLY A 66 1.72 18.16 4.42
N LEU A 67 1.85 17.23 5.38
CA LEU A 67 0.73 16.66 6.13
C LEU A 67 0.07 17.72 7.01
N ILE A 68 0.83 18.48 7.79
CA ILE A 68 0.31 19.55 8.64
C ILE A 68 -0.47 20.56 7.81
N LYS A 69 0.12 21.02 6.71
CA LYS A 69 -0.57 21.93 5.80
C LYS A 69 -1.88 21.34 5.25
N ALA A 70 -1.89 20.07 4.85
CA ALA A 70 -3.10 19.43 4.35
C ALA A 70 -4.18 19.33 5.45
N VAL A 71 -3.79 19.09 6.70
CA VAL A 71 -4.70 19.06 7.86
C VAL A 71 -5.25 20.44 8.16
N ASP A 72 -4.42 21.48 8.09
CA ASP A 72 -4.87 22.88 8.29
C ASP A 72 -5.86 23.32 7.19
N ASP A 73 -5.62 22.91 5.94
CA ASP A 73 -6.45 23.29 4.80
C ASP A 73 -7.79 22.53 4.72
N LYS A 74 -7.82 21.25 5.10
CA LYS A 74 -8.96 20.34 4.86
C LYS A 74 -9.58 19.74 6.12
N GLY A 75 -8.87 19.79 7.24
CA GLY A 75 -9.23 19.10 8.48
C GLY A 75 -8.64 17.68 8.56
N PHE A 76 -8.38 17.26 9.79
CA PHE A 76 -7.71 15.98 10.10
C PHE A 76 -8.45 14.76 9.54
N ASP A 77 -9.75 14.63 9.85
CA ASP A 77 -10.54 13.46 9.45
C ASP A 77 -10.58 13.28 7.94
N GLN A 78 -10.74 14.39 7.19
CA GLN A 78 -10.77 14.33 5.73
C GLN A 78 -9.42 13.89 5.15
N VAL A 79 -8.30 14.39 5.69
CA VAL A 79 -6.95 13.98 5.24
C VAL A 79 -6.72 12.50 5.51
N ILE A 80 -7.08 12.01 6.70
CA ILE A 80 -6.96 10.58 7.05
C ILE A 80 -7.77 9.71 6.09
N GLU A 81 -9.03 10.08 5.81
CA GLU A 81 -9.87 9.34 4.86
C GLU A 81 -9.29 9.35 3.44
N GLU A 82 -8.80 10.50 2.95
CA GLU A 82 -8.17 10.61 1.63
C GLU A 82 -6.92 9.71 1.52
N VAL A 83 -6.11 9.63 2.57
CA VAL A 83 -4.92 8.77 2.59
C VAL A 83 -5.31 7.29 2.63
N ALA A 84 -6.23 6.92 3.52
CA ALA A 84 -6.73 5.54 3.62
C ALA A 84 -7.35 5.07 2.29
N TYR A 85 -8.18 5.90 1.66
CA TYR A 85 -8.76 5.62 0.35
C TYR A 85 -7.71 5.48 -0.76
N THR A 86 -6.66 6.31 -0.72
CA THR A 86 -5.56 6.23 -1.69
C THR A 86 -4.84 4.89 -1.59
N TRP A 87 -4.49 4.44 -0.40
CA TRP A 87 -3.80 3.15 -0.20
C TRP A 87 -4.70 1.97 -0.51
N PHE A 88 -5.97 2.03 -0.13
CA PHE A 88 -6.96 1.01 -0.51
C PHE A 88 -7.00 0.82 -2.04
N ASN A 89 -7.22 1.90 -2.79
CA ASN A 89 -7.30 1.83 -4.24
C ASN A 89 -6.01 1.34 -4.89
N ARG A 90 -4.85 1.76 -4.38
CA ARG A 90 -3.55 1.30 -4.88
C ARG A 90 -3.35 -0.19 -4.65
N PHE A 91 -3.72 -0.73 -3.49
CA PHE A 91 -3.62 -2.17 -3.23
C PHE A 91 -4.55 -2.97 -4.16
N ILE A 92 -5.79 -2.51 -4.35
CA ILE A 92 -6.73 -3.15 -5.29
C ILE A 92 -6.19 -3.11 -6.73
N ALA A 93 -5.69 -1.96 -7.18
CA ALA A 93 -5.13 -1.81 -8.52
C ALA A 93 -3.89 -2.68 -8.72
N LEU A 94 -2.96 -2.69 -7.76
CA LEU A 94 -1.78 -3.54 -7.83
C LEU A 94 -2.14 -5.02 -7.85
N ARG A 95 -3.15 -5.46 -7.06
CA ARG A 95 -3.65 -6.83 -7.11
C ARG A 95 -4.24 -7.19 -8.46
N PHE A 96 -5.06 -6.31 -9.02
CA PHE A 96 -5.61 -6.49 -10.36
C PHE A 96 -4.51 -6.64 -11.41
N MET A 97 -3.49 -5.79 -11.36
CA MET A 97 -2.36 -5.84 -12.29
C MET A 97 -1.50 -7.09 -12.11
N GLU A 98 -1.29 -7.52 -10.86
CA GLU A 98 -0.57 -8.75 -10.52
C GLU A 98 -1.27 -9.97 -11.13
N VAL A 99 -2.58 -10.11 -10.92
CA VAL A 99 -3.36 -11.26 -11.42
C VAL A 99 -3.39 -11.33 -12.94
N ASN A 100 -3.43 -10.17 -13.61
CA ASN A 100 -3.51 -10.08 -15.07
C ASN A 100 -2.14 -9.95 -15.75
N ASN A 101 -1.03 -10.05 -15.02
CA ASN A 101 0.33 -9.89 -15.53
C ASN A 101 0.58 -8.51 -16.20
N TYR A 102 -0.05 -7.46 -15.68
CA TYR A 102 0.10 -6.08 -16.17
C TYR A 102 1.18 -5.28 -15.44
N LEU A 103 1.84 -5.87 -14.44
CA LEU A 103 2.95 -5.24 -13.74
C LEU A 103 4.17 -5.11 -14.68
N PRO A 104 4.77 -3.93 -14.83
CA PRO A 104 5.88 -3.71 -15.77
C PRO A 104 7.08 -4.61 -15.51
N LYS A 105 7.39 -4.89 -14.25
CA LYS A 105 8.51 -5.75 -13.84
C LYS A 105 8.14 -7.24 -13.81
N ARG A 106 6.87 -7.60 -14.00
CA ARG A 106 6.36 -9.00 -13.97
C ARG A 106 6.70 -9.78 -12.70
N VAL A 107 7.00 -9.09 -11.60
CA VAL A 107 7.26 -9.68 -10.29
C VAL A 107 6.00 -9.53 -9.44
N ARG A 108 5.56 -10.61 -8.81
CA ARG A 108 4.35 -10.60 -7.97
C ARG A 108 4.61 -9.85 -6.67
N ILE A 109 3.73 -8.91 -6.36
CA ILE A 109 3.91 -7.92 -5.28
C ILE A 109 3.34 -8.46 -3.96
N PHE A 110 2.24 -9.21 -4.03
CA PHE A 110 1.51 -9.69 -2.87
C PHE A 110 1.63 -11.21 -2.69
N THR A 111 1.82 -11.94 -3.79
CA THR A 111 1.78 -13.39 -3.76
C THR A 111 3.01 -14.01 -4.39
N ASN A 112 3.12 -15.34 -4.26
CA ASN A 112 3.99 -16.17 -5.07
C ASN A 112 3.23 -16.71 -6.31
N GLU A 113 3.89 -17.57 -7.09
CA GLU A 113 3.30 -18.20 -8.29
C GLU A 113 2.10 -19.11 -7.98
N ASN A 114 2.01 -19.62 -6.74
CA ASN A 114 0.90 -20.46 -6.28
C ASN A 114 -0.27 -19.64 -5.70
N ASN A 115 -0.23 -18.31 -5.85
CA ASN A 115 -1.20 -17.38 -5.28
C ASN A 115 -1.29 -17.42 -3.72
N GLU A 116 -0.25 -17.87 -3.05
CA GLU A 116 -0.14 -17.78 -1.60
C GLU A 116 0.35 -16.39 -1.20
N PHE A 117 -0.06 -15.88 -0.04
CA PHE A 117 0.45 -14.62 0.51
C PHE A 117 1.94 -14.75 0.92
N LYS A 118 2.79 -14.74 -0.09
CA LYS A 118 4.25 -14.76 -0.01
C LYS A 118 4.80 -13.85 -1.09
N PRO A 119 4.98 -12.55 -0.82
CA PRO A 119 5.34 -11.56 -1.83
C PRO A 119 6.67 -11.90 -2.51
N GLN A 120 6.64 -12.31 -3.78
CA GLN A 120 7.82 -12.64 -4.59
C GLN A 120 8.78 -11.44 -4.70
N ILE A 121 8.25 -10.23 -4.65
CA ILE A 121 9.04 -9.00 -4.71
C ILE A 121 10.11 -8.92 -3.60
N LEU A 122 9.89 -9.56 -2.46
CA LEU A 122 10.89 -9.63 -1.39
C LEU A 122 12.10 -10.46 -1.77
N ASP A 123 11.89 -11.54 -2.51
CA ASP A 123 12.96 -12.43 -2.95
C ASP A 123 13.73 -11.79 -4.13
N GLU A 124 13.05 -10.99 -4.93
CA GLU A 124 13.61 -10.27 -6.08
C GLU A 124 14.12 -8.85 -5.76
N ALA A 125 14.10 -8.44 -4.49
CA ALA A 125 14.37 -7.06 -4.08
C ALA A 125 15.68 -6.49 -4.66
N MET A 126 16.77 -7.28 -4.64
CA MET A 126 18.09 -6.86 -5.16
C MET A 126 18.15 -6.74 -6.69
N ASN A 127 17.21 -7.37 -7.40
CA ASN A 127 17.22 -7.51 -8.86
C ASN A 127 16.18 -6.66 -9.55
N ILE A 128 15.08 -6.30 -8.86
CA ILE A 128 13.90 -5.67 -9.47
C ILE A 128 14.16 -4.27 -10.04
N GLY A 129 15.09 -3.50 -9.47
CA GLY A 129 15.50 -2.18 -9.98
C GLY A 129 14.33 -1.20 -10.02
N LEU A 130 13.83 -0.75 -8.88
CA LEU A 130 12.78 0.25 -8.74
C LEU A 130 13.38 1.65 -8.56
N GLU A 131 12.75 2.64 -9.18
CA GLU A 131 13.17 4.04 -9.06
C GLU A 131 13.01 4.54 -7.61
N GLY A 132 14.01 5.26 -7.11
CA GLY A 132 14.01 5.83 -5.76
C GLY A 132 14.35 4.85 -4.64
N LEU A 133 14.75 3.61 -4.97
CA LEU A 133 15.21 2.61 -4.00
C LEU A 133 16.57 2.04 -4.42
N SER A 134 17.62 2.42 -3.69
CA SER A 134 18.98 2.00 -4.01
C SER A 134 19.27 0.55 -3.58
N LYS A 135 20.22 -0.10 -4.25
CA LYS A 135 20.67 -1.44 -3.81
C LYS A 135 21.32 -1.43 -2.43
N GLU A 136 21.92 -0.30 -2.04
CA GLU A 136 22.51 -0.12 -0.71
C GLU A 136 21.43 -0.10 0.37
N ASP A 137 20.33 0.64 0.15
CA ASP A 137 19.20 0.68 1.08
C ASP A 137 18.57 -0.71 1.23
N ILE A 138 18.35 -1.42 0.12
CA ILE A 138 17.83 -2.79 0.14
C ILE A 138 18.78 -3.72 0.92
N TYR A 139 20.07 -3.64 0.65
CA TYR A 139 21.08 -4.46 1.34
C TYR A 139 21.06 -4.20 2.86
N ASN A 140 21.02 -2.94 3.28
CA ASN A 140 20.98 -2.56 4.69
C ASN A 140 19.71 -3.09 5.39
N LEU A 141 18.56 -3.03 4.72
CA LEU A 141 17.30 -3.58 5.25
C LEU A 141 17.31 -5.10 5.35
N LEU A 142 17.95 -5.79 4.40
CA LEU A 142 18.14 -7.24 4.45
C LEU A 142 19.08 -7.63 5.59
N GLN A 143 20.21 -6.93 5.79
CA GLN A 143 21.17 -7.19 6.87
C GLN A 143 20.56 -6.96 8.26
N SER A 144 19.71 -5.93 8.41
CA SER A 144 18.99 -5.66 9.66
C SER A 144 17.80 -6.60 9.91
N ASN A 145 17.52 -7.53 9.01
CA ASN A 145 16.37 -8.44 9.02
C ASN A 145 15.02 -7.69 9.17
N ASN A 146 14.94 -6.46 8.68
CA ASN A 146 13.73 -5.64 8.76
C ASN A 146 12.83 -5.85 7.53
N ARG A 147 12.25 -7.05 7.42
CA ARG A 147 11.40 -7.44 6.28
C ARG A 147 10.15 -6.55 6.12
N GLN A 148 9.59 -6.03 7.21
CA GLN A 148 8.42 -5.13 7.15
C GLN A 148 8.78 -3.81 6.48
N GLU A 149 9.89 -3.19 6.87
CA GLU A 149 10.34 -1.95 6.26
C GLU A 149 10.78 -2.17 4.81
N LEU A 150 11.49 -3.26 4.51
CA LEU A 150 11.85 -3.61 3.14
C LEU A 150 10.59 -3.74 2.26
N TYR A 151 9.58 -4.45 2.73
CA TYR A 151 8.33 -4.62 1.98
C TYR A 151 7.60 -3.29 1.76
N LYS A 152 7.55 -2.44 2.79
CA LYS A 152 7.01 -1.09 2.68
C LYS A 152 7.74 -0.27 1.60
N GLN A 153 9.07 -0.24 1.63
CA GLN A 153 9.86 0.51 0.65
C GLN A 153 9.66 -0.03 -0.77
N LEU A 154 9.61 -1.34 -0.95
CA LEU A 154 9.31 -1.97 -2.25
C LEU A 154 7.92 -1.61 -2.76
N LEU A 155 6.89 -1.60 -1.90
CA LEU A 155 5.53 -1.23 -2.29
C LEU A 155 5.43 0.26 -2.67
N ILE A 156 6.05 1.15 -1.89
CA ILE A 156 6.08 2.59 -2.19
C ILE A 156 6.80 2.84 -3.52
N ALA A 157 7.98 2.24 -3.70
CA ALA A 157 8.77 2.39 -4.93
C ALA A 157 8.02 1.82 -6.14
N THR A 158 7.33 0.68 -5.99
CA THR A 158 6.45 0.13 -7.04
C THR A 158 5.31 1.10 -7.39
N CYS A 159 4.66 1.69 -6.39
CA CYS A 159 3.62 2.69 -6.65
C CYS A 159 4.17 3.92 -7.37
N ASN A 160 5.38 4.37 -7.03
CA ASN A 160 6.01 5.52 -7.68
C ASN A 160 6.39 5.19 -9.13
N ASP A 161 6.95 4.00 -9.39
CA ASP A 161 7.23 3.51 -10.75
C ASP A 161 5.94 3.42 -11.60
N MET A 162 4.85 2.95 -11.00
CA MET A 162 3.52 2.90 -11.63
C MET A 162 2.96 4.29 -11.97
N GLY A 163 3.39 5.34 -11.30
CA GLY A 163 3.02 6.73 -11.62
C GLY A 163 3.39 7.14 -13.04
N ASN A 164 4.42 6.54 -13.63
CA ASN A 164 4.82 6.75 -15.02
C ASN A 164 3.82 6.17 -16.03
N TYR A 165 3.06 5.14 -15.64
CA TYR A 165 2.09 4.44 -16.51
C TYR A 165 0.65 4.87 -16.24
N LEU A 166 0.30 5.09 -14.96
CA LEU A 166 -1.05 5.41 -14.49
C LEU A 166 -1.03 6.61 -13.53
N PRO A 167 -0.69 7.83 -14.00
CA PRO A 167 -0.51 9.00 -13.14
C PRO A 167 -1.78 9.35 -12.35
N GLY A 168 -2.98 9.14 -12.91
CA GLY A 168 -4.23 9.44 -12.21
C GLY A 168 -4.42 8.65 -10.91
N MET A 169 -3.85 7.44 -10.79
CA MET A 169 -3.97 6.58 -9.61
C MET A 169 -2.72 6.59 -8.72
N PHE A 170 -1.54 6.69 -9.32
CA PHE A 170 -0.26 6.51 -8.63
C PHE A 170 0.57 7.79 -8.52
N THR A 171 -0.03 8.97 -8.77
CA THR A 171 0.67 10.25 -8.55
C THR A 171 1.25 10.31 -7.15
N ARG A 172 2.56 10.59 -7.07
CA ARG A 172 3.27 10.71 -5.81
C ARG A 172 2.77 11.89 -5.00
N ILE A 173 2.38 11.66 -3.75
CA ILE A 173 2.01 12.68 -2.77
C ILE A 173 2.75 12.36 -1.49
N GLY A 174 3.84 13.09 -1.20
CA GLY A 174 4.81 12.76 -0.17
C GLY A 174 4.21 12.44 1.20
N TYR A 175 3.31 13.28 1.73
CA TYR A 175 2.72 13.02 3.05
C TYR A 175 1.88 11.74 3.11
N LYS A 176 1.38 11.22 1.98
CA LYS A 176 0.68 9.94 1.94
C LYS A 176 1.64 8.76 2.10
N GLU A 177 2.89 8.91 1.67
CA GLU A 177 3.95 7.93 1.92
C GLU A 177 4.34 7.90 3.40
N LEU A 178 4.39 9.07 4.05
CA LEU A 178 4.65 9.18 5.50
C LEU A 178 3.61 8.40 6.32
N LEU A 179 2.36 8.41 5.87
CA LEU A 179 1.23 7.74 6.50
C LEU A 179 0.98 6.32 5.94
N PHE A 180 1.97 5.72 5.30
CA PHE A 180 1.87 4.35 4.80
C PHE A 180 1.57 3.36 5.95
N PRO A 181 0.58 2.48 5.81
CA PRO A 181 0.21 1.54 6.86
C PRO A 181 1.34 0.54 7.14
N ASP A 182 1.66 0.34 8.42
CA ASP A 182 2.70 -0.60 8.85
C ASP A 182 2.20 -2.06 8.87
N ASN A 183 3.15 -2.99 9.03
CA ASN A 183 2.89 -4.42 9.29
C ASN A 183 2.06 -5.13 8.22
N LEU A 184 2.27 -4.79 6.95
CA LEU A 184 1.51 -5.38 5.84
C LEU A 184 1.83 -6.86 5.58
N LEU A 185 2.95 -7.39 6.10
CA LEU A 185 3.28 -8.83 6.02
C LEU A 185 2.58 -9.68 7.07
N ASN A 186 1.86 -9.07 8.02
CA ASN A 186 1.10 -9.82 8.99
C ASN A 186 -0.13 -10.49 8.34
N ASN A 187 -0.49 -11.67 8.81
CA ASN A 187 -1.61 -12.45 8.28
C ASN A 187 -2.98 -11.79 8.45
N ASP A 188 -3.11 -10.84 9.35
CA ASP A 188 -4.31 -10.04 9.61
C ASP A 188 -4.30 -8.68 8.90
N SER A 189 -3.26 -8.39 8.11
CA SER A 189 -3.13 -7.13 7.38
C SER A 189 -4.18 -6.99 6.27
N VAL A 190 -4.40 -5.75 5.83
CA VAL A 190 -5.32 -5.46 4.72
C VAL A 190 -4.91 -6.18 3.43
N VAL A 191 -3.61 -6.34 3.20
CA VAL A 191 -3.10 -7.04 2.01
C VAL A 191 -3.27 -8.55 2.16
N ALA A 192 -2.92 -9.13 3.32
CA ALA A 192 -3.10 -10.57 3.56
C ALA A 192 -4.56 -10.98 3.40
N ARG A 193 -5.49 -10.19 3.98
CA ARG A 193 -6.92 -10.45 3.83
C ARG A 193 -7.47 -10.17 2.43
N LEU A 194 -6.86 -9.26 1.67
CA LEU A 194 -7.17 -9.12 0.25
C LEU A 194 -6.95 -10.42 -0.51
N ILE A 195 -5.87 -11.15 -0.17
CA ILE A 195 -5.52 -12.41 -0.81
C ILE A 195 -6.38 -13.57 -0.29
N SER A 196 -6.65 -13.62 1.02
CA SER A 196 -7.41 -14.72 1.63
C SER A 196 -8.92 -14.64 1.43
N ASP A 197 -9.48 -13.43 1.46
CA ASP A 197 -10.93 -13.22 1.48
C ASP A 197 -11.51 -13.06 0.06
N ILE A 198 -10.70 -12.63 -0.92
CA ILE A 198 -11.15 -12.40 -2.30
C ILE A 198 -10.45 -13.38 -3.24
N GLU A 199 -11.25 -14.23 -3.88
CA GLU A 199 -10.75 -15.21 -4.86
C GLU A 199 -10.04 -14.48 -6.03
N GLU A 200 -8.90 -15.04 -6.49
CA GLU A 200 -8.12 -14.49 -7.62
C GLU A 200 -8.98 -14.29 -8.87
N ASP A 201 -9.91 -15.21 -9.13
CA ASP A 201 -10.84 -15.15 -10.27
C ASP A 201 -11.68 -13.86 -10.30
N SER A 202 -11.88 -13.20 -9.15
CA SER A 202 -12.57 -11.90 -9.07
C SER A 202 -11.78 -10.76 -9.73
N PHE A 203 -10.47 -10.92 -9.91
CA PHE A 203 -9.59 -9.96 -10.56
C PHE A 203 -9.20 -10.35 -11.97
N ASN A 204 -9.49 -11.60 -12.40
CA ASN A 204 -9.01 -12.14 -13.67
C ASN A 204 -9.99 -11.81 -14.82
N VAL A 205 -9.61 -10.86 -15.68
CA VAL A 205 -10.42 -10.45 -16.84
C VAL A 205 -10.46 -11.50 -17.97
N GLN A 206 -9.52 -12.45 -18.01
CA GLN A 206 -9.47 -13.47 -19.07
C GLN A 206 -10.51 -14.59 -18.85
N LYS A 207 -10.99 -14.77 -17.62
CA LYS A 207 -12.01 -15.75 -17.28
C LYS A 207 -13.44 -15.25 -17.43
N GLU A 208 -13.64 -13.95 -17.43
CA GLU A 208 -14.94 -13.30 -17.70
C GLU A 208 -15.08 -12.99 -19.18
N GLY A 209 -15.00 -13.95 -20.08
CA GLY A 209 -15.16 -13.80 -21.53
C GLY A 209 -15.21 -12.34 -22.02
N GLN A 210 -14.32 -11.97 -22.93
CA GLN A 210 -14.20 -10.63 -23.50
C GLN A 210 -15.58 -9.97 -23.60
N ILE A 211 -15.71 -8.81 -22.96
CA ILE A 211 -16.78 -7.89 -23.26
C ILE A 211 -16.43 -7.36 -24.66
N GLU A 212 -17.06 -7.90 -25.67
CA GLU A 212 -17.09 -7.34 -27.01
C GLU A 212 -17.81 -5.98 -26.98
#